data_813d9debc5606cab19482d089521b36f
#
_entry.id   813d9debc5606cab19482d089521b36f
#
_cell.length_a   1.000
_cell.length_b   1.000
_cell.length_c   1.000
_cell.angle_alpha   90.00
_cell.angle_beta   90.00
_cell.angle_gamma   90.00
#
_symmetry.space_group_name_H-M   'P 1'
#
loop_
_entity.id
_entity.type
_entity.pdbx_description
1 polymer ?
#
loop_
_entity_poly.entity_id
_entity_poly.type
_entity_poly.pdbx_seq_one_letter_code
_entity_poly.pdbx_strand_id
1 'polypeptide(L)'
;MTKVLVVDDSLSVRKAVGFALKPRGLDVLEAASGREALQAIRAQQPALIVCDVIMKDLSGFDVCQALKDDPALAGTPIILISGIVNEQVRGRAAAVGAAMILSKPFRATELAEEVVRLLSSRPSVAAAPAWTPGADDGAMVALRALQAVPSVTLAAMVDDQGRMLEQAGRSGPELEALRSQLAEMVLRAEQAGRSRQLGQPVSVMLEFRAGLMLATCLSSGGLLFVEVSDAGALGLVRYEMRRVLQTLAFPAVAATARG
;
A
#
# COMPACT_ATOMS: atom_id res chain seq x y z
N MET A 1 -22.25 -4.00 6.90
CA MET A 1 -21.84 -2.59 6.81
C MET A 1 -20.33 -2.52 6.81
N THR A 2 -19.74 -1.60 6.05
CA THR A 2 -18.28 -1.43 5.98
C THR A 2 -17.80 -0.73 7.25
N LYS A 3 -16.91 -1.39 8.01
CA LYS A 3 -16.37 -0.88 9.27
C LYS A 3 -15.18 0.04 9.04
N VAL A 4 -15.18 1.20 9.68
CA VAL A 4 -14.06 2.15 9.72
C VAL A 4 -13.67 2.39 11.17
N LEU A 5 -12.40 2.18 11.51
CA LEU A 5 -11.91 2.44 12.86
C LEU A 5 -11.33 3.86 12.94
N VAL A 6 -11.79 4.64 13.90
CA VAL A 6 -11.28 5.99 14.20
C VAL A 6 -10.50 5.94 15.51
N VAL A 7 -9.23 6.29 15.45
CA VAL A 7 -8.28 6.24 16.57
C VAL A 7 -7.75 7.65 16.83
N ASP A 8 -8.10 8.20 17.98
CA ASP A 8 -7.63 9.52 18.45
C ASP A 8 -7.87 9.59 19.96
N ASP A 9 -6.97 10.15 20.75
CA ASP A 9 -7.18 10.27 22.20
C ASP A 9 -8.21 11.36 22.57
N SER A 10 -8.52 12.25 21.63
CA SER A 10 -9.59 13.26 21.73
C SER A 10 -10.96 12.67 21.38
N LEU A 11 -11.84 12.59 22.36
CA LEU A 11 -13.24 12.19 22.16
C LEU A 11 -13.95 13.07 21.13
N SER A 12 -13.67 14.37 21.14
CA SER A 12 -14.29 15.35 20.22
C SER A 12 -13.92 15.06 18.77
N VAL A 13 -12.67 14.69 18.50
CA VAL A 13 -12.21 14.32 17.15
C VAL A 13 -12.89 13.03 16.70
N ARG A 14 -12.90 11.99 17.54
CA ARG A 14 -13.59 10.73 17.21
C ARG A 14 -15.06 10.94 16.88
N LYS A 15 -15.76 11.74 17.68
CA LYS A 15 -17.18 12.06 17.43
C LYS A 15 -17.39 12.88 16.16
N ALA A 16 -16.55 13.89 15.88
CA ALA A 16 -16.65 14.70 14.68
C ALA A 16 -16.46 13.84 13.42
N VAL A 17 -15.43 12.98 13.40
CA VAL A 17 -15.20 12.04 12.30
C VAL A 17 -16.35 11.04 12.16
N GLY A 18 -16.82 10.47 13.27
CA GLY A 18 -17.95 9.55 13.29
C GLY A 18 -19.23 10.18 12.72
N PHE A 19 -19.53 11.42 13.06
CA PHE A 19 -20.68 12.15 12.51
C PHE A 19 -20.56 12.39 10.98
N ALA A 20 -19.37 12.58 10.46
CA ALA A 20 -19.15 12.75 9.03
C ALA A 20 -19.21 11.44 8.23
N LEU A 21 -18.86 10.31 8.86
CA LEU A 21 -18.84 8.99 8.21
C LEU A 21 -20.20 8.27 8.23
N LYS A 22 -20.96 8.39 9.31
CA LYS A 22 -22.28 7.71 9.47
C LYS A 22 -23.26 7.98 8.33
N PRO A 23 -23.45 9.22 7.82
CA PRO A 23 -24.37 9.47 6.70
C PRO A 23 -23.97 8.79 5.40
N ARG A 24 -22.72 8.32 5.30
CA ARG A 24 -22.18 7.59 4.15
C ARG A 24 -22.37 6.06 4.24
N GLY A 25 -23.15 5.59 5.21
CA GLY A 25 -23.45 4.16 5.39
C GLY A 25 -22.29 3.35 5.98
N LEU A 26 -21.33 4.03 6.63
CA LEU A 26 -20.16 3.41 7.25
C LEU A 26 -20.44 3.11 8.73
N ASP A 27 -20.00 1.94 9.18
CA ASP A 27 -20.02 1.55 10.59
C ASP A 27 -18.73 2.02 11.27
N VAL A 28 -18.85 2.92 12.24
CA VAL A 28 -17.71 3.59 12.87
C VAL A 28 -17.38 2.95 14.20
N LEU A 29 -16.21 2.33 14.25
CA LEU A 29 -15.57 1.85 15.47
C LEU A 29 -14.68 2.95 16.04
N GLU A 30 -14.56 3.06 17.34
CA GLU A 30 -13.74 4.05 18.03
C GLU A 30 -12.67 3.36 18.88
N ALA A 31 -11.47 3.95 18.94
CA ALA A 31 -10.42 3.60 19.89
C ALA A 31 -9.77 4.87 20.42
N ALA A 32 -9.49 4.93 21.71
CA ALA A 32 -8.93 6.10 22.37
C ALA A 32 -7.40 6.04 22.52
N SER A 33 -6.78 4.97 22.06
CA SER A 33 -5.33 4.78 22.12
C SER A 33 -4.83 3.81 21.05
N GLY A 34 -3.53 3.81 20.78
CA GLY A 34 -2.92 2.89 19.81
C GLY A 34 -3.04 1.42 20.23
N ARG A 35 -2.97 1.14 21.52
CA ARG A 35 -3.14 -0.22 22.07
C ARG A 35 -4.56 -0.73 21.89
N GLU A 36 -5.55 0.11 22.19
CA GLU A 36 -6.96 -0.19 21.96
C GLU A 36 -7.24 -0.38 20.45
N ALA A 37 -6.60 0.45 19.63
CA ALA A 37 -6.69 0.31 18.17
C ALA A 37 -6.21 -1.07 17.69
N LEU A 38 -5.04 -1.54 18.13
CA LEU A 38 -4.53 -2.85 17.73
C LEU A 38 -5.43 -4.01 18.16
N GLN A 39 -6.08 -3.91 19.33
CA GLN A 39 -7.08 -4.88 19.77
C GLN A 39 -8.33 -4.86 18.88
N ALA A 40 -8.86 -3.65 18.61
CA ALA A 40 -10.03 -3.48 17.76
C ALA A 40 -9.78 -3.95 16.32
N ILE A 41 -8.59 -3.69 15.78
CA ILE A 41 -8.19 -4.11 14.42
C ILE A 41 -8.23 -5.64 14.31
N ARG A 42 -7.62 -6.35 15.26
CA ARG A 42 -7.61 -7.82 15.24
C ARG A 42 -9.00 -8.43 15.42
N ALA A 43 -9.81 -7.86 16.32
CA ALA A 43 -11.13 -8.39 16.65
C ALA A 43 -12.18 -8.07 15.58
N GLN A 44 -12.12 -6.88 14.98
CA GLN A 44 -13.19 -6.35 14.13
C GLN A 44 -12.84 -6.27 12.65
N GLN A 45 -11.56 -6.41 12.30
CA GLN A 45 -11.04 -6.35 10.92
C GLN A 45 -11.63 -5.18 10.11
N PRO A 46 -11.40 -3.92 10.52
CA PRO A 46 -11.98 -2.78 9.85
C PRO A 46 -11.47 -2.68 8.40
N ALA A 47 -12.33 -2.17 7.54
CA ALA A 47 -11.98 -1.97 6.13
C ALA A 47 -11.01 -0.80 5.91
N LEU A 48 -10.96 0.16 6.84
CA LEU A 48 -10.06 1.31 6.81
C LEU A 48 -9.86 1.82 8.24
N ILE A 49 -8.70 2.39 8.51
CA ILE A 49 -8.35 2.99 9.80
C ILE A 49 -8.04 4.46 9.59
N VAL A 50 -8.56 5.33 10.44
CA VAL A 50 -8.18 6.73 10.58
C VAL A 50 -7.50 6.87 11.92
N CYS A 51 -6.23 7.27 11.97
CA CYS A 51 -5.43 7.23 13.19
C CYS A 51 -4.65 8.53 13.42
N ASP A 52 -4.76 9.11 14.60
CA ASP A 52 -3.88 10.18 15.03
C ASP A 52 -2.43 9.68 15.12
N VAL A 53 -1.48 10.52 14.72
CA VAL A 53 -0.05 10.23 14.85
C VAL A 53 0.40 10.36 16.31
N ILE A 54 -0.13 11.33 17.05
CA ILE A 54 0.31 11.65 18.43
C ILE A 54 -0.73 11.16 19.42
N MET A 55 -0.41 10.07 20.09
CA MET A 55 -1.22 9.50 21.18
C MET A 55 -0.34 9.18 22.38
N LYS A 56 -0.97 8.97 23.55
CA LYS A 56 -0.26 8.84 24.83
C LYS A 56 0.54 7.54 24.98
N ASP A 57 0.15 6.46 24.31
CA ASP A 57 0.76 5.13 24.43
C ASP A 57 1.59 4.75 23.19
N LEU A 58 0.93 4.37 22.11
CA LEU A 58 1.55 4.05 20.82
C LEU A 58 1.22 5.14 19.80
N SER A 59 2.21 5.58 19.04
CA SER A 59 1.97 6.54 17.97
C SER A 59 1.22 5.89 16.79
N GLY A 60 0.56 6.70 15.96
CA GLY A 60 -0.05 6.20 14.73
C GLY A 60 0.94 5.52 13.79
N PHE A 61 2.22 5.89 13.84
CA PHE A 61 3.28 5.20 13.11
C PHE A 61 3.55 3.79 13.65
N ASP A 62 3.49 3.61 14.97
CA ASP A 62 3.67 2.29 15.60
C ASP A 62 2.48 1.37 15.26
N VAL A 63 1.26 1.92 15.21
CA VAL A 63 0.08 1.19 14.74
C VAL A 63 0.24 0.78 13.27
N CYS A 64 0.70 1.68 12.38
CA CYS A 64 1.02 1.36 10.99
C CYS A 64 2.05 0.24 10.88
N GLN A 65 3.13 0.31 11.66
CA GLN A 65 4.19 -0.70 11.63
C GLN A 65 3.65 -2.05 12.07
N ALA A 66 2.86 -2.10 13.14
CA ALA A 66 2.25 -3.33 13.64
C ALA A 66 1.29 -3.97 12.60
N LEU A 67 0.55 -3.15 11.83
CA LEU A 67 -0.26 -3.67 10.71
C LEU A 67 0.60 -4.25 9.59
N LYS A 68 1.72 -3.59 9.28
CA LYS A 68 2.65 -4.02 8.23
C LYS A 68 3.32 -5.36 8.58
N ASP A 69 3.62 -5.56 9.87
CA ASP A 69 4.29 -6.76 10.35
C ASP A 69 3.34 -7.98 10.46
N ASP A 70 2.02 -7.75 10.43
CA ASP A 70 1.00 -8.81 10.42
C ASP A 70 0.44 -9.00 9.00
N PRO A 71 0.77 -10.13 8.32
CA PRO A 71 0.32 -10.38 6.94
C PRO A 71 -1.21 -10.36 6.77
N ALA A 72 -1.98 -10.74 7.80
CA ALA A 72 -3.44 -10.73 7.76
C ALA A 72 -4.02 -9.31 7.78
N LEU A 73 -3.27 -8.33 8.28
CA LEU A 73 -3.68 -6.94 8.48
C LEU A 73 -2.99 -5.97 7.52
N ALA A 74 -1.88 -6.39 6.90
CA ALA A 74 -1.03 -5.53 6.05
C ALA A 74 -1.76 -4.88 4.86
N GLY A 75 -2.88 -5.45 4.43
CA GLY A 75 -3.76 -4.90 3.38
C GLY A 75 -4.79 -3.87 3.86
N THR A 76 -4.85 -3.57 5.16
CA THR A 76 -5.81 -2.58 5.68
C THR A 76 -5.27 -1.16 5.51
N PRO A 77 -5.96 -0.27 4.75
CA PRO A 77 -5.52 1.10 4.57
C PRO A 77 -5.60 1.87 5.89
N ILE A 78 -4.57 2.67 6.15
CA ILE A 78 -4.54 3.58 7.29
C ILE A 78 -4.29 5.01 6.81
N ILE A 79 -5.18 5.92 7.20
CA ILE A 79 -5.02 7.37 7.07
C ILE A 79 -4.43 7.88 8.38
N LEU A 80 -3.27 8.48 8.32
CA LEU A 80 -2.69 9.17 9.47
C LEU A 80 -3.18 10.62 9.53
N ILE A 81 -3.37 11.13 10.75
CA ILE A 81 -3.71 12.51 11.00
C ILE A 81 -2.64 13.11 11.90
N SER A 82 -2.12 14.31 11.60
CA SER A 82 -1.06 14.93 12.40
C SER A 82 -1.21 16.45 12.48
N GLY A 83 -0.89 17.02 13.63
CA GLY A 83 -0.77 18.48 13.80
C GLY A 83 0.43 19.08 13.10
N ILE A 84 1.43 18.26 12.75
CA ILE A 84 2.64 18.69 12.03
C ILE A 84 2.82 17.74 10.84
N VAL A 85 2.76 18.30 9.63
CA VAL A 85 2.97 17.55 8.38
C VAL A 85 4.04 18.26 7.57
N ASN A 86 5.29 17.93 7.86
CA ASN A 86 6.46 18.35 7.09
C ASN A 86 6.98 17.17 6.24
N GLU A 87 8.03 17.40 5.48
CA GLU A 87 8.64 16.38 4.59
C GLU A 87 9.11 15.14 5.36
N GLN A 88 9.71 15.33 6.53
CA GLN A 88 10.15 14.23 7.40
C GLN A 88 8.98 13.36 7.87
N VAL A 89 7.87 13.97 8.28
CA VAL A 89 6.65 13.27 8.72
C VAL A 89 6.00 12.55 7.55
N ARG A 90 5.95 13.16 6.35
CA ARG A 90 5.47 12.51 5.12
C ARG A 90 6.34 11.31 4.74
N GLY A 91 7.66 11.46 4.78
CA GLY A 91 8.60 10.38 4.51
C GLY A 91 8.42 9.21 5.49
N ARG A 92 8.24 9.50 6.79
CA ARG A 92 7.97 8.46 7.80
C ARG A 92 6.63 7.77 7.56
N ALA A 93 5.57 8.51 7.24
CA ALA A 93 4.26 7.93 6.92
C ALA A 93 4.34 6.98 5.71
N ALA A 94 5.04 7.39 4.66
CA ALA A 94 5.29 6.55 3.49
C ALA A 94 6.12 5.30 3.84
N ALA A 95 7.16 5.43 4.67
CA ALA A 95 8.01 4.31 5.08
C ALA A 95 7.24 3.24 5.85
N VAL A 96 6.34 3.63 6.76
CA VAL A 96 5.45 2.70 7.47
C VAL A 96 4.24 2.27 6.64
N GLY A 97 4.08 2.79 5.43
CA GLY A 97 3.05 2.40 4.47
C GLY A 97 1.65 2.89 4.82
N ALA A 98 1.52 4.06 5.42
CA ALA A 98 0.25 4.75 5.50
C ALA A 98 -0.29 5.05 4.09
N ALA A 99 -1.61 4.91 3.88
CA ALA A 99 -2.24 5.22 2.61
C ALA A 99 -2.18 6.72 2.31
N MET A 100 -2.31 7.55 3.35
CA MET A 100 -2.11 8.99 3.27
C MET A 100 -1.87 9.59 4.66
N ILE A 101 -1.44 10.86 4.69
CA ILE A 101 -1.37 11.67 5.91
C ILE A 101 -2.07 13.01 5.70
N LEU A 102 -2.93 13.37 6.65
CA LEU A 102 -3.66 14.64 6.69
C LEU A 102 -3.15 15.54 7.81
N SER A 103 -3.13 16.85 7.57
CA SER A 103 -2.76 17.82 8.60
C SER A 103 -3.98 18.25 9.42
N LYS A 104 -3.80 18.42 10.73
CA LYS A 104 -4.76 19.14 11.60
C LYS A 104 -4.48 20.66 11.48
N PRO A 105 -5.49 21.52 11.45
CA PRO A 105 -6.93 21.21 11.46
C PRO A 105 -7.41 20.73 10.09
N PHE A 106 -8.33 19.76 10.08
CA PHE A 106 -9.00 19.24 8.88
C PHE A 106 -10.51 19.37 9.02
N ARG A 107 -11.22 19.40 7.90
CA ARG A 107 -12.68 19.30 7.90
C ARG A 107 -13.08 17.82 7.92
N ALA A 108 -13.97 17.46 8.86
CA ALA A 108 -14.43 16.07 8.96
C ALA A 108 -15.11 15.57 7.67
N THR A 109 -15.71 16.46 6.89
CA THR A 109 -16.27 16.16 5.57
C THR A 109 -15.21 15.82 4.52
N GLU A 110 -14.09 16.56 4.49
CA GLU A 110 -12.95 16.28 3.59
C GLU A 110 -12.33 14.92 3.92
N LEU A 111 -12.11 14.63 5.21
CA LEU A 111 -11.63 13.31 5.64
C LEU A 111 -12.61 12.20 5.23
N ALA A 112 -13.91 12.44 5.38
CA ALA A 112 -14.92 11.45 5.02
C ALA A 112 -14.98 11.19 3.50
N GLU A 113 -14.71 12.20 2.66
CA GLU A 113 -14.57 12.04 1.20
C GLU A 113 -13.36 11.17 0.86
N GLU A 114 -12.21 11.41 1.50
CA GLU A 114 -11.02 10.58 1.33
C GLU A 114 -11.23 9.14 1.79
N VAL A 115 -11.91 8.93 2.90
CA VAL A 115 -12.29 7.59 3.39
C VAL A 115 -13.16 6.87 2.34
N VAL A 116 -14.20 7.54 1.83
CA VAL A 116 -15.07 6.95 0.79
C VAL A 116 -14.28 6.68 -0.48
N ARG A 117 -13.40 7.59 -0.89
CA ARG A 117 -12.53 7.41 -2.05
C ARG A 117 -11.65 6.17 -1.90
N LEU A 118 -10.97 6.01 -0.78
CA LEU A 118 -10.11 4.85 -0.51
C LEU A 118 -10.90 3.55 -0.40
N LEU A 119 -12.11 3.58 0.11
CA LEU A 119 -12.99 2.41 0.17
C LEU A 119 -13.59 2.05 -1.20
N SER A 120 -13.90 3.07 -2.04
CA SER A 120 -14.49 2.87 -3.37
C SER A 120 -13.45 2.46 -4.42
N SER A 121 -12.19 2.84 -4.24
CA SER A 121 -11.08 2.36 -5.04
C SER A 121 -10.69 0.91 -4.70
N ARG A 122 -11.34 0.30 -3.71
CA ARG A 122 -11.33 -1.15 -3.54
C ARG A 122 -12.16 -1.78 -4.66
N PRO A 123 -11.60 -2.53 -5.62
CA PRO A 123 -12.41 -3.51 -6.33
C PRO A 123 -13.04 -4.40 -5.26
N SER A 124 -14.35 -4.59 -5.32
CA SER A 124 -15.07 -5.58 -4.50
C SER A 124 -14.23 -6.86 -4.50
N VAL A 125 -13.82 -7.33 -3.32
CA VAL A 125 -13.23 -8.66 -3.17
C VAL A 125 -14.39 -9.67 -3.22
N ALA A 126 -15.03 -9.74 -4.36
CA ALA A 126 -15.47 -11.02 -4.88
C ALA A 126 -14.15 -11.72 -5.20
N ALA A 127 -13.89 -12.86 -4.58
CA ALA A 127 -12.66 -13.62 -4.69
C ALA A 127 -12.06 -13.48 -6.09
N ALA A 128 -10.99 -12.68 -6.22
CA ALA A 128 -10.27 -12.59 -7.47
C ALA A 128 -9.77 -14.00 -7.75
N PRO A 129 -10.03 -14.57 -8.92
CA PRO A 129 -9.53 -15.89 -9.25
C PRO A 129 -8.02 -15.87 -9.07
N ALA A 130 -7.49 -16.90 -8.40
CA ALA A 130 -6.05 -17.07 -8.27
C ALA A 130 -5.43 -16.97 -9.67
N TRP A 131 -4.49 -16.05 -9.86
CA TRP A 131 -3.81 -15.91 -11.15
C TRP A 131 -3.12 -17.24 -11.50
N THR A 132 -3.46 -17.78 -12.67
CA THR A 132 -2.78 -18.92 -13.25
C THR A 132 -1.91 -18.43 -14.42
N PRO A 133 -0.65 -18.84 -14.55
CA PRO A 133 0.16 -18.50 -15.73
C PRO A 133 -0.59 -18.91 -17.01
N GLY A 134 -0.95 -17.92 -17.83
CA GLY A 134 -1.74 -18.16 -19.06
C GLY A 134 -3.20 -17.72 -19.02
N ALA A 135 -3.72 -17.21 -17.89
CA ALA A 135 -5.00 -16.51 -17.83
C ALA A 135 -4.72 -14.99 -17.86
N ASP A 136 -4.77 -14.38 -19.01
CA ASP A 136 -4.33 -13.00 -19.32
C ASP A 136 -5.00 -11.89 -18.49
N ASP A 137 -6.13 -12.12 -17.85
CA ASP A 137 -6.93 -11.05 -17.28
C ASP A 137 -6.44 -10.55 -15.90
N GLY A 138 -5.87 -11.40 -15.07
CA GLY A 138 -5.54 -11.06 -13.67
C GLY A 138 -4.39 -10.06 -13.53
N ALA A 139 -3.31 -10.23 -14.29
CA ALA A 139 -2.14 -9.34 -14.26
C ALA A 139 -2.49 -7.96 -14.82
N MET A 140 -3.21 -7.92 -15.94
CA MET A 140 -3.67 -6.67 -16.54
C MET A 140 -4.65 -5.91 -15.64
N VAL A 141 -5.59 -6.59 -14.98
CA VAL A 141 -6.51 -5.98 -13.99
C VAL A 141 -5.72 -5.37 -12.84
N ALA A 142 -4.71 -6.07 -12.35
CA ALA A 142 -3.82 -5.60 -11.29
C ALA A 142 -3.02 -4.35 -11.70
N LEU A 143 -2.45 -4.34 -12.89
CA LEU A 143 -1.70 -3.19 -13.42
C LEU A 143 -2.60 -1.98 -13.70
N ARG A 144 -3.80 -2.19 -14.20
CA ARG A 144 -4.80 -1.12 -14.38
C ARG A 144 -5.25 -0.53 -13.06
N ALA A 145 -5.36 -1.34 -12.00
CA ALA A 145 -5.67 -0.85 -10.66
C ALA A 145 -4.55 0.07 -10.13
N LEU A 146 -3.27 -0.26 -10.39
CA LEU A 146 -2.14 0.61 -10.06
C LEU A 146 -2.15 1.89 -10.90
N GLN A 147 -2.41 1.79 -12.19
CA GLN A 147 -2.48 2.95 -13.08
C GLN A 147 -3.64 3.90 -12.74
N ALA A 148 -4.71 3.39 -12.12
CA ALA A 148 -5.82 4.23 -11.64
C ALA A 148 -5.44 5.10 -10.41
N VAL A 149 -4.29 4.83 -9.77
CA VAL A 149 -3.78 5.69 -8.70
C VAL A 149 -3.32 7.02 -9.30
N PRO A 150 -3.79 8.15 -8.78
CA PRO A 150 -3.30 9.46 -9.23
C PRO A 150 -1.77 9.53 -9.19
N SER A 151 -1.18 10.12 -10.21
CA SER A 151 0.26 10.25 -10.41
C SER A 151 1.02 9.00 -10.86
N VAL A 152 0.39 7.84 -10.99
CA VAL A 152 1.01 6.67 -11.62
C VAL A 152 0.98 6.83 -13.14
N THR A 153 2.16 6.92 -13.75
CA THR A 153 2.32 7.10 -15.19
C THR A 153 2.55 5.78 -15.92
N LEU A 154 3.10 4.80 -15.23
CA LEU A 154 3.38 3.48 -15.74
C LEU A 154 3.28 2.44 -14.62
N ALA A 155 2.67 1.30 -14.91
CA ALA A 155 2.75 0.10 -14.10
C ALA A 155 3.07 -1.09 -15.02
N ALA A 156 4.06 -1.91 -14.67
CA ALA A 156 4.47 -3.02 -15.49
C ALA A 156 5.02 -4.19 -14.69
N MET A 157 4.93 -5.39 -15.27
CA MET A 157 5.50 -6.62 -14.75
C MET A 157 6.52 -7.18 -15.72
N VAL A 158 7.65 -7.62 -15.18
CA VAL A 158 8.69 -8.33 -15.92
C VAL A 158 8.99 -9.67 -15.26
N ASP A 159 9.42 -10.65 -16.04
CA ASP A 159 9.88 -11.95 -15.51
C ASP A 159 11.29 -11.86 -14.92
N ASP A 160 11.79 -12.99 -14.44
CA ASP A 160 13.14 -13.13 -13.87
C ASP A 160 14.26 -12.93 -14.92
N GLN A 161 13.93 -13.01 -16.21
CA GLN A 161 14.82 -12.72 -17.34
C GLN A 161 14.73 -11.23 -17.76
N GLY A 162 13.90 -10.42 -17.10
CA GLY A 162 13.65 -9.05 -17.43
C GLY A 162 12.76 -8.85 -18.68
N ARG A 163 12.06 -9.88 -19.18
CA ARG A 163 11.14 -9.74 -20.30
C ARG A 163 9.82 -9.14 -19.82
N MET A 164 9.24 -8.22 -20.60
CA MET A 164 7.93 -7.65 -20.30
C MET A 164 6.86 -8.73 -20.34
N LEU A 165 6.14 -8.91 -19.24
CA LEU A 165 4.98 -9.78 -19.17
C LEU A 165 3.72 -9.00 -19.50
N GLU A 166 3.51 -7.88 -18.83
CA GLU A 166 2.35 -7.02 -18.98
C GLU A 166 2.68 -5.58 -18.59
N GLN A 167 1.96 -4.60 -19.18
CA GLN A 167 2.09 -3.19 -18.84
C GLN A 167 0.76 -2.43 -18.97
N ALA A 168 0.62 -1.39 -18.16
CA ALA A 168 -0.44 -0.40 -18.25
C ALA A 168 0.15 1.01 -18.15
N GLY A 169 -0.24 1.94 -19.03
CA GLY A 169 0.27 3.30 -19.10
C GLY A 169 1.16 3.55 -20.30
N ARG A 170 2.20 4.40 -20.13
CA ARG A 170 3.09 4.80 -21.22
C ARG A 170 3.78 3.58 -21.84
N SER A 171 3.88 3.59 -23.17
CA SER A 171 4.63 2.60 -23.93
C SER A 171 5.63 3.30 -24.85
N GLY A 172 6.80 2.69 -25.09
CA GLY A 172 7.79 3.24 -26.00
C GLY A 172 9.16 2.53 -25.87
N PRO A 173 10.09 2.79 -26.78
CA PRO A 173 11.42 2.17 -26.79
C PRO A 173 12.24 2.49 -25.52
N GLU A 174 11.96 3.61 -24.86
CA GLU A 174 12.58 4.01 -23.59
C GLU A 174 12.29 3.00 -22.47
N LEU A 175 11.15 2.31 -22.52
CA LEU A 175 10.76 1.31 -21.56
C LEU A 175 11.63 0.05 -21.59
N GLU A 176 12.10 -0.33 -22.78
CA GLU A 176 13.04 -1.47 -22.96
C GLU A 176 14.39 -1.21 -22.29
N ALA A 177 14.93 0.01 -22.45
CA ALA A 177 16.17 0.42 -21.80
C ALA A 177 16.01 0.47 -20.27
N LEU A 178 14.89 1.04 -19.82
CA LEU A 178 14.56 1.14 -18.40
C LEU A 178 14.44 -0.24 -17.72
N ARG A 179 13.81 -1.19 -18.38
CA ARG A 179 13.64 -2.57 -17.94
C ARG A 179 14.97 -3.24 -17.63
N SER A 180 15.93 -3.14 -18.57
CA SER A 180 17.26 -3.72 -18.38
C SER A 180 18.00 -3.08 -17.20
N GLN A 181 17.89 -1.78 -17.05
CA GLN A 181 18.49 -1.04 -15.92
C GLN A 181 17.88 -1.43 -14.58
N LEU A 182 16.55 -1.59 -14.49
CA LEU A 182 15.88 -2.03 -13.26
C LEU A 182 16.27 -3.45 -12.87
N ALA A 183 16.34 -4.38 -13.81
CA ALA A 183 16.78 -5.74 -13.55
C ALA A 183 18.23 -5.79 -13.01
N GLU A 184 19.13 -4.99 -13.60
CA GLU A 184 20.51 -4.87 -13.11
C GLU A 184 20.56 -4.27 -11.69
N MET A 185 19.74 -3.27 -11.41
CA MET A 185 19.70 -2.65 -10.08
C MET A 185 19.22 -3.61 -8.99
N VAL A 186 18.19 -4.42 -9.28
CA VAL A 186 17.71 -5.43 -8.34
C VAL A 186 18.79 -6.48 -8.10
N LEU A 187 19.49 -6.94 -9.15
CA LEU A 187 20.61 -7.87 -9.01
C LEU A 187 21.73 -7.28 -8.12
N ARG A 188 22.07 -6.02 -8.27
CA ARG A 188 23.03 -5.32 -7.41
C ARG A 188 22.54 -5.20 -5.97
N ALA A 189 21.25 -4.92 -5.76
CA ALA A 189 20.64 -4.89 -4.43
C ALA A 189 20.68 -6.26 -3.76
N GLU A 190 20.44 -7.35 -4.50
CA GLU A 190 20.60 -8.72 -4.02
C GLU A 190 22.03 -9.04 -3.59
N GLN A 191 23.01 -8.67 -4.39
CA GLN A 191 24.43 -8.86 -4.06
C GLN A 191 24.82 -8.11 -2.78
N ALA A 192 24.35 -6.87 -2.65
CA ALA A 192 24.55 -6.06 -1.45
C ALA A 192 23.85 -6.67 -0.22
N GLY A 193 22.64 -7.18 -0.38
CA GLY A 193 21.89 -7.85 0.67
C GLY A 193 22.60 -9.12 1.16
N ARG A 194 23.09 -9.95 0.24
CA ARG A 194 23.85 -11.15 0.56
C ARG A 194 25.15 -10.84 1.29
N SER A 195 25.92 -9.86 0.81
CA SER A 195 27.21 -9.46 1.43
C SER A 195 27.04 -8.89 2.84
N ARG A 196 25.87 -8.34 3.16
CA ARG A 196 25.53 -7.74 4.45
C ARG A 196 24.63 -8.59 5.34
N GLN A 197 24.28 -9.82 4.91
CA GLN A 197 23.34 -10.72 5.59
C GLN A 197 21.95 -10.10 5.83
N LEU A 198 21.51 -9.19 4.93
CA LEU A 198 20.20 -8.55 4.98
C LEU A 198 19.09 -9.36 4.30
N GLY A 199 19.44 -10.48 3.64
CA GLY A 199 18.52 -11.29 2.86
C GLY A 199 18.24 -10.73 1.46
N GLN A 200 17.16 -11.18 0.86
CA GLN A 200 16.73 -10.74 -0.48
C GLN A 200 16.06 -9.35 -0.41
N PRO A 201 16.30 -8.46 -1.39
CA PRO A 201 15.59 -7.20 -1.43
C PRO A 201 14.10 -7.44 -1.66
N VAL A 202 13.26 -6.76 -0.89
CA VAL A 202 11.80 -6.81 -1.07
C VAL A 202 11.37 -5.78 -2.10
N SER A 203 11.99 -4.59 -2.07
CA SER A 203 11.72 -3.52 -3.03
C SER A 203 12.93 -2.60 -3.20
N VAL A 204 13.00 -1.95 -4.35
CA VAL A 204 13.98 -0.90 -4.67
C VAL A 204 13.20 0.35 -5.05
N MET A 205 13.60 1.49 -4.49
CA MET A 205 13.00 2.79 -4.81
C MET A 205 14.08 3.73 -5.32
N LEU A 206 13.77 4.42 -6.41
CA LEU A 206 14.57 5.48 -7.00
C LEU A 206 13.77 6.76 -6.98
N GLU A 207 14.34 7.79 -6.42
CA GLU A 207 13.78 9.12 -6.39
C GLU A 207 14.52 10.02 -7.39
N PHE A 208 13.76 10.71 -8.24
CA PHE A 208 14.23 11.67 -9.22
C PHE A 208 13.63 13.05 -8.95
N ARG A 209 14.19 14.09 -9.54
CA ARG A 209 13.64 15.46 -9.42
C ARG A 209 12.18 15.57 -9.91
N ALA A 210 11.80 14.77 -10.90
CA ALA A 210 10.49 14.83 -11.56
C ALA A 210 9.57 13.66 -11.22
N GLY A 211 9.90 12.84 -10.21
CA GLY A 211 9.09 11.69 -9.84
C GLY A 211 9.91 10.60 -9.15
N LEU A 212 9.32 9.43 -9.02
CA LEU A 212 9.98 8.26 -8.44
C LEU A 212 9.63 6.99 -9.19
N MET A 213 10.46 5.98 -9.03
CA MET A 213 10.23 4.62 -9.51
C MET A 213 10.31 3.66 -8.34
N LEU A 214 9.36 2.74 -8.28
CA LEU A 214 9.28 1.70 -7.28
C LEU A 214 9.25 0.34 -7.96
N ALA A 215 10.21 -0.52 -7.65
CA ALA A 215 10.24 -1.90 -8.10
C ALA A 215 10.12 -2.83 -6.90
N THR A 216 9.26 -3.86 -6.99
CA THR A 216 9.04 -4.85 -5.93
C THR A 216 9.23 -6.25 -6.51
N CYS A 217 10.02 -7.07 -5.83
CA CYS A 217 10.26 -8.45 -6.23
C CYS A 217 8.99 -9.29 -6.08
N LEU A 218 8.68 -10.09 -7.10
CA LEU A 218 7.57 -11.04 -7.08
C LEU A 218 8.04 -12.37 -6.48
N SER A 219 7.15 -13.05 -5.75
CA SER A 219 7.43 -14.38 -5.19
C SER A 219 7.68 -15.45 -6.25
N SER A 220 7.18 -15.24 -7.46
CA SER A 220 7.37 -16.09 -8.64
C SER A 220 8.71 -15.90 -9.35
N GLY A 221 9.54 -14.96 -8.88
CA GLY A 221 10.64 -14.37 -9.65
C GLY A 221 10.13 -13.26 -10.57
N GLY A 222 10.99 -12.28 -10.87
CA GLY A 222 10.60 -11.10 -11.63
C GLY A 222 10.22 -9.90 -10.77
N LEU A 223 9.72 -8.84 -11.41
CA LEU A 223 9.48 -7.54 -10.79
C LEU A 223 8.12 -6.96 -11.20
N LEU A 224 7.45 -6.36 -10.21
CA LEU A 224 6.41 -5.37 -10.42
C LEU A 224 7.04 -3.99 -10.25
N PHE A 225 6.96 -3.12 -11.24
CA PHE A 225 7.44 -1.76 -11.11
C PHE A 225 6.40 -0.70 -11.49
N VAL A 226 6.52 0.45 -10.86
CA VAL A 226 5.60 1.58 -11.00
C VAL A 226 6.41 2.85 -11.10
N GLU A 227 6.10 3.69 -12.09
CA GLU A 227 6.59 5.06 -12.22
C GLU A 227 5.53 6.03 -11.69
N VAL A 228 5.96 6.98 -10.88
CA VAL A 228 5.08 7.92 -10.19
C VAL A 228 5.61 9.34 -10.41
N SER A 229 4.77 10.22 -10.92
CA SER A 229 5.13 11.62 -11.20
C SER A 229 5.11 12.54 -9.98
N ASP A 230 4.53 12.11 -8.87
CA ASP A 230 4.46 12.89 -7.62
C ASP A 230 4.82 12.03 -6.41
N ALA A 231 5.90 12.37 -5.73
CA ALA A 231 6.36 11.69 -4.53
C ALA A 231 5.33 11.73 -3.38
N GLY A 232 4.42 12.70 -3.36
CA GLY A 232 3.32 12.77 -2.40
C GLY A 232 2.36 11.59 -2.49
N ALA A 233 2.27 10.94 -3.64
CA ALA A 233 1.44 9.74 -3.85
C ALA A 233 2.07 8.43 -3.36
N LEU A 234 3.34 8.44 -2.91
CA LEU A 234 4.12 7.23 -2.57
C LEU A 234 3.40 6.31 -1.57
N GLY A 235 2.74 6.87 -0.56
CA GLY A 235 1.99 6.09 0.44
C GLY A 235 0.87 5.28 -0.19
N LEU A 236 0.07 5.92 -1.04
CA LEU A 236 -1.04 5.28 -1.77
C LEU A 236 -0.53 4.25 -2.78
N VAL A 237 0.53 4.59 -3.52
CA VAL A 237 1.15 3.66 -4.49
C VAL A 237 1.66 2.40 -3.79
N ARG A 238 2.38 2.53 -2.67
CA ARG A 238 2.85 1.38 -1.88
C ARG A 238 1.72 0.54 -1.31
N TYR A 239 0.64 1.19 -0.89
CA TYR A 239 -0.56 0.49 -0.45
C TYR A 239 -1.17 -0.33 -1.58
N GLU A 240 -1.40 0.28 -2.75
CA GLU A 240 -1.98 -0.40 -3.91
C GLU A 240 -1.05 -1.50 -4.45
N MET A 241 0.26 -1.27 -4.51
CA MET A 241 1.22 -2.31 -4.89
C MET A 241 1.14 -3.53 -3.97
N ARG A 242 1.06 -3.34 -2.65
CA ARG A 242 0.89 -4.46 -1.71
C ARG A 242 -0.40 -5.21 -1.95
N ARG A 243 -1.50 -4.48 -2.20
CA ARG A 243 -2.79 -5.09 -2.49
C ARG A 243 -2.73 -5.93 -3.78
N VAL A 244 -2.13 -5.39 -4.82
CA VAL A 244 -1.92 -6.08 -6.09
C VAL A 244 -1.04 -7.32 -5.89
N LEU A 245 0.05 -7.21 -5.14
CA LEU A 245 0.92 -8.34 -4.82
C LEU A 245 0.20 -9.46 -4.06
N GLN A 246 -0.74 -9.14 -3.19
CA GLN A 246 -1.59 -10.14 -2.52
C GLN A 246 -2.53 -10.85 -3.48
N THR A 247 -3.05 -10.16 -4.50
CA THR A 247 -3.90 -10.77 -5.53
C THR A 247 -3.10 -11.58 -6.56
N LEU A 248 -1.83 -11.19 -6.78
CA LEU A 248 -0.87 -11.89 -7.65
C LEU A 248 -0.08 -12.98 -6.91
N ALA A 249 -0.25 -13.10 -5.58
CA ALA A 249 0.42 -14.14 -4.81
C ALA A 249 -0.08 -15.51 -5.28
N PHE A 250 0.80 -16.24 -5.95
CA PHE A 250 0.59 -17.61 -6.37
C PHE A 250 0.32 -18.50 -5.16
N PRO A 251 -0.59 -19.48 -5.24
CA PRO A 251 -0.60 -20.55 -4.25
C PRO A 251 0.79 -21.18 -4.31
N ALA A 252 1.46 -21.25 -3.16
CA ALA A 252 2.70 -21.98 -3.03
C ALA A 252 2.46 -23.37 -3.66
N VAL A 253 3.24 -23.69 -4.70
CA VAL A 253 3.28 -25.06 -5.25
C VAL A 253 3.56 -25.94 -4.06
N ALA A 254 2.57 -26.74 -3.66
CA ALA A 254 2.74 -27.76 -2.65
C ALA A 254 3.93 -28.60 -3.12
N ALA A 255 5.03 -28.53 -2.39
CA ALA A 255 6.17 -29.41 -2.59
C ALA A 255 5.63 -30.83 -2.45
N THR A 256 5.31 -31.47 -3.56
CA THR A 256 5.07 -32.91 -3.59
C THR A 256 6.38 -33.53 -3.19
N ALA A 257 6.46 -33.87 -1.89
CA ALA A 257 7.38 -34.83 -1.41
C ALA A 257 7.13 -36.09 -2.25
N ARG A 258 8.05 -36.37 -3.16
CA ARG A 258 8.20 -37.73 -3.70
C ARG A 258 9.32 -38.40 -2.91
N GLY A 259 8.90 -39.52 -2.32
CA GLY A 259 9.66 -40.42 -1.49
C GLY A 259 10.93 -41.01 -2.14
#